data_0c0d3bf51b1a3b7e774b07aa9d387543
#
_entry.id   0c0d3bf51b1a3b7e774b07aa9d387543
#
_cell.length_a   1.000
_cell.length_b   1.000
_cell.length_c   1.000
_cell.angle_alpha   90.00
_cell.angle_beta   90.00
_cell.angle_gamma   90.00
#
_symmetry.space_group_name_H-M   'P 1'
#
loop_
_entity.id
_entity.type
_entity.pdbx_description
1 polymer ?
#
loop_
_entity_poly.entity_id
_entity_poly.type
_entity_poly.pdbx_seq_one_letter_code
_entity_poly.pdbx_strand_id
1 'polypeptide(L)'
;ITRRFNGLYGEVFPEPRALFTPTPKVPGLDGRKMSKSYDNAINLSDPPEVVRKKCMGMFTDPTRIRRSDPGHPESCNLFEFHKLVSPPELRERVARECRAAEIGWVDDKRLIAEQIVALLEPIQRRRAELLRDRGSLLSLIRTGSERAAERARETMAMVRGVLGMDYDRLLRRELH
;
A
#
# COMPACT_ATOMS: atom_id res chain seq x y z
N ILE A 1 8.61 0.13 20.76
CA ILE A 1 7.83 0.90 21.79
C ILE A 1 7.22 -0.09 22.79
N THR A 2 6.38 -1.05 22.38
CA THR A 2 5.64 -1.99 23.25
C THR A 2 6.55 -2.76 24.22
N ARG A 3 7.60 -3.44 23.73
CA ARG A 3 8.54 -4.17 24.61
C ARG A 3 9.18 -3.30 25.69
N ARG A 4 9.60 -2.08 25.32
CA ARG A 4 10.20 -1.14 26.27
C ARG A 4 9.19 -0.68 27.31
N PHE A 5 7.97 -0.42 26.89
CA PHE A 5 6.89 -0.03 27.79
C PHE A 5 6.56 -1.17 28.77
N ASN A 6 6.34 -2.37 28.24
CA ASN A 6 6.05 -3.55 29.05
C ASN A 6 7.20 -3.89 30.02
N GLY A 7 8.46 -3.70 29.61
CA GLY A 7 9.61 -3.93 30.46
C GLY A 7 9.73 -2.94 31.64
N LEU A 8 9.14 -1.74 31.52
CA LEU A 8 9.16 -0.73 32.58
C LEU A 8 7.93 -0.80 33.50
N TYR A 9 6.77 -1.18 32.95
CA TYR A 9 5.47 -1.02 33.62
C TYR A 9 4.67 -2.33 33.74
N GLY A 10 5.26 -3.47 33.38
CA GLY A 10 4.59 -4.78 33.37
C GLY A 10 3.93 -5.08 32.01
N GLU A 11 3.39 -6.29 31.84
CA GLU A 11 2.76 -6.73 30.59
C GLU A 11 1.40 -6.05 30.36
N VAL A 12 1.42 -4.82 29.86
CA VAL A 12 0.22 -4.01 29.59
C VAL A 12 -0.32 -4.24 28.20
N PHE A 13 0.54 -4.39 27.22
CA PHE A 13 0.17 -4.54 25.82
C PHE A 13 0.69 -5.84 25.21
N PRO A 14 -0.13 -6.52 24.37
CA PRO A 14 0.39 -7.62 23.57
C PRO A 14 1.46 -7.10 22.60
N GLU A 15 2.56 -7.84 22.46
CA GLU A 15 3.59 -7.49 21.48
C GLU A 15 3.04 -7.64 20.05
N PRO A 16 3.13 -6.60 19.22
CA PRO A 16 2.66 -6.68 17.85
C PRO A 16 3.54 -7.63 17.03
N ARG A 17 2.89 -8.47 16.23
CA ARG A 17 3.55 -9.34 15.25
C ARG A 17 3.43 -8.74 13.86
N ALA A 18 4.45 -8.93 13.03
CA ALA A 18 4.41 -8.52 11.65
C ALA A 18 3.41 -9.40 10.86
N LEU A 19 2.52 -8.76 10.14
CA LEU A 19 1.64 -9.38 9.17
C LEU A 19 1.99 -8.83 7.79
N PHE A 20 2.56 -9.67 6.93
CA PHE A 20 2.94 -9.27 5.58
C PHE A 20 1.97 -9.85 4.55
N THR A 21 1.73 -9.09 3.49
CA THR A 21 1.16 -9.62 2.25
C THR A 21 2.22 -10.44 1.51
N PRO A 22 1.84 -11.26 0.52
CA PRO A 22 2.80 -11.97 -0.34
C PRO A 22 3.82 -11.03 -0.99
N THR A 23 3.47 -9.75 -1.18
CA THR A 23 4.37 -8.73 -1.71
C THR A 23 4.50 -7.58 -0.71
N PRO A 24 5.45 -7.67 0.24
CA PRO A 24 5.62 -6.67 1.31
C PRO A 24 6.22 -5.36 0.82
N LYS A 25 6.78 -5.33 -0.39
CA LYS A 25 7.32 -4.13 -1.04
C LYS A 25 6.74 -4.00 -2.44
N VAL A 26 6.09 -2.89 -2.73
CA VAL A 26 5.69 -2.52 -4.09
C VAL A 26 6.82 -1.72 -4.72
N PRO A 27 7.35 -2.11 -5.89
CA PRO A 27 8.36 -1.34 -6.59
C PRO A 27 7.76 -0.03 -7.12
N GLY A 28 8.58 1.01 -7.19
CA GLY A 28 8.25 2.26 -7.87
C GLY A 28 8.53 2.18 -9.37
N LEU A 29 8.14 3.20 -10.10
CA LEU A 29 8.35 3.29 -11.54
C LEU A 29 9.83 3.25 -11.94
N ASP A 30 10.70 3.64 -11.01
CA ASP A 30 12.17 3.74 -11.14
C ASP A 30 12.93 2.52 -10.56
N GLY A 31 12.22 1.46 -10.16
CA GLY A 31 12.79 0.26 -9.56
C GLY A 31 13.10 0.36 -8.06
N ARG A 32 13.08 1.56 -7.47
CA ARG A 32 13.18 1.73 -6.01
C ARG A 32 11.84 1.38 -5.35
N LYS A 33 11.79 1.34 -4.02
CA LYS A 33 10.53 1.21 -3.27
C LYS A 33 9.59 2.36 -3.65
N MET A 34 8.33 2.05 -3.98
CA MET A 34 7.30 3.05 -4.28
C MET A 34 7.13 4.03 -3.11
N SER A 35 7.19 5.32 -3.41
CA SER A 35 7.03 6.39 -2.42
C SER A 35 6.53 7.67 -3.09
N LYS A 36 5.63 8.38 -2.43
CA LYS A 36 5.18 9.71 -2.86
C LYS A 36 6.34 10.71 -2.91
N SER A 37 7.29 10.60 -1.98
CA SER A 37 8.46 11.50 -1.90
C SER A 37 9.44 11.34 -3.05
N TYR A 38 9.38 10.22 -3.77
CA TYR A 38 10.25 9.96 -4.92
C TYR A 38 9.56 10.20 -6.27
N ASP A 39 8.29 10.59 -6.25
CA ASP A 39 7.45 10.76 -7.45
C ASP A 39 7.46 9.53 -8.38
N ASN A 40 7.64 8.35 -7.80
CA ASN A 40 7.73 7.08 -8.51
C ASN A 40 6.49 6.18 -8.30
N ALA A 41 5.37 6.78 -7.87
CA ALA A 41 4.17 6.07 -7.51
C ALA A 41 3.05 6.18 -8.56
N ILE A 42 2.29 5.10 -8.71
CA ILE A 42 0.96 5.14 -9.32
C ILE A 42 -0.05 5.32 -8.17
N ASN A 43 -0.82 6.40 -8.20
CA ASN A 43 -1.82 6.66 -7.18
C ASN A 43 -3.13 5.95 -7.53
N LEU A 44 -3.88 5.50 -6.52
CA LEU A 44 -5.20 4.89 -6.74
C LEU A 44 -6.21 5.81 -7.44
N SER A 45 -5.97 7.13 -7.38
CA SER A 45 -6.79 8.16 -8.01
C SER A 45 -6.27 8.63 -9.37
N ASP A 46 -5.16 8.09 -9.86
CA ASP A 46 -4.62 8.47 -11.18
C ASP A 46 -5.59 8.00 -12.28
N PRO A 47 -6.07 8.88 -13.16
CA PRO A 47 -6.94 8.48 -14.24
C PRO A 47 -6.19 7.57 -15.25
N PRO A 48 -6.92 6.79 -16.05
CA PRO A 48 -6.34 5.77 -16.94
C PRO A 48 -5.21 6.28 -17.84
N GLU A 49 -5.36 7.48 -18.41
CA GLU A 49 -4.35 8.11 -19.26
C GLU A 49 -3.06 8.44 -18.51
N VAL A 50 -3.16 8.84 -17.23
CA VAL A 50 -2.00 9.09 -16.37
C VAL A 50 -1.31 7.78 -16.01
N VAL A 51 -2.08 6.73 -15.69
CA VAL A 51 -1.53 5.39 -15.44
C VAL A 51 -0.75 4.89 -16.66
N ARG A 52 -1.34 4.95 -17.86
CA ARG A 52 -0.66 4.56 -19.11
C ARG A 52 0.63 5.34 -19.34
N LYS A 53 0.58 6.66 -19.16
CA LYS A 53 1.77 7.52 -19.28
C LYS A 53 2.87 7.12 -18.30
N LYS A 54 2.52 6.89 -17.05
CA LYS A 54 3.46 6.44 -16.01
C LYS A 54 4.06 5.08 -16.33
N CYS A 55 3.26 4.12 -16.78
CA CYS A 55 3.74 2.80 -17.19
C CYS A 55 4.73 2.86 -18.36
N MET A 56 4.50 3.76 -19.33
CA MET A 56 5.45 3.96 -20.43
C MET A 56 6.82 4.47 -19.96
N GLY A 57 6.88 5.22 -18.86
CA GLY A 57 8.11 5.68 -18.22
C GLY A 57 8.79 4.69 -17.26
N MET A 58 8.22 3.51 -17.04
CA MET A 58 8.77 2.51 -16.12
C MET A 58 10.19 2.09 -16.50
N PHE A 59 11.04 1.95 -15.48
CA PHE A 59 12.33 1.30 -15.60
C PHE A 59 12.14 -0.20 -15.95
N THR A 60 12.96 -0.67 -16.87
CA THR A 60 12.93 -2.07 -17.35
C THR A 60 14.30 -2.73 -17.12
N ASP A 61 14.49 -3.92 -17.66
CA ASP A 61 15.76 -4.62 -17.61
C ASP A 61 16.87 -3.79 -18.31
N PRO A 62 17.88 -3.30 -17.61
CA PRO A 62 18.93 -2.48 -18.21
C PRO A 62 19.93 -3.30 -19.06
N THR A 63 19.90 -4.63 -18.94
CA THR A 63 20.81 -5.51 -19.67
C THR A 63 20.31 -5.84 -21.07
N ARG A 64 19.01 -5.68 -21.31
CA ARG A 64 18.40 -5.83 -22.63
C ARG A 64 18.49 -4.54 -23.43
N ILE A 65 19.41 -4.48 -24.39
CA ILE A 65 19.69 -3.27 -25.18
C ILE A 65 18.82 -3.21 -26.44
N ARG A 66 18.69 -4.35 -27.14
CA ARG A 66 17.92 -4.46 -28.40
C ARG A 66 16.64 -5.25 -28.19
N ARG A 67 15.66 -5.02 -29.05
CA ARG A 67 14.41 -5.79 -29.04
C ARG A 67 14.64 -7.29 -29.23
N SER A 68 15.66 -7.64 -30.03
CA SER A 68 16.05 -9.03 -30.31
C SER A 68 16.80 -9.71 -29.17
N ASP A 69 17.22 -8.96 -28.16
CA ASP A 69 17.95 -9.54 -27.03
C ASP A 69 16.96 -10.24 -26.08
N PRO A 70 17.29 -11.44 -25.58
CA PRO A 70 16.52 -12.06 -24.52
C PRO A 70 16.43 -11.16 -23.29
N GLY A 71 15.25 -11.07 -22.68
CA GLY A 71 15.06 -10.35 -21.43
C GLY A 71 15.15 -11.24 -20.21
N HIS A 72 15.30 -10.62 -19.05
CA HIS A 72 15.45 -11.29 -17.76
C HIS A 72 14.30 -10.87 -16.82
N PRO A 73 13.15 -11.58 -16.84
CA PRO A 73 12.00 -11.25 -15.99
C PRO A 73 12.37 -11.16 -14.50
N GLU A 74 13.36 -11.93 -14.05
CA GLU A 74 13.80 -12.00 -12.65
C GLU A 74 14.43 -10.70 -12.15
N SER A 75 15.02 -9.91 -13.03
CA SER A 75 15.66 -8.62 -12.74
C SER A 75 14.89 -7.42 -13.28
N CYS A 76 13.76 -7.66 -13.95
CA CYS A 76 12.97 -6.62 -14.59
C CYS A 76 11.93 -6.01 -13.64
N ASN A 77 12.03 -4.69 -13.40
CA ASN A 77 11.06 -3.97 -12.59
C ASN A 77 9.63 -4.07 -13.13
N LEU A 78 9.48 -4.07 -14.45
CA LEU A 78 8.17 -4.22 -15.10
C LEU A 78 7.54 -5.58 -14.76
N PHE A 79 8.34 -6.64 -14.72
CA PHE A 79 7.86 -7.97 -14.36
C PHE A 79 7.45 -8.10 -12.89
N GLU A 80 8.08 -7.33 -11.98
CA GLU A 80 7.62 -7.25 -10.60
C GLU A 80 6.19 -6.69 -10.49
N PHE A 81 5.80 -5.74 -11.36
CA PHE A 81 4.41 -5.30 -11.44
C PHE A 81 3.49 -6.38 -11.98
N HIS A 82 3.92 -7.19 -12.96
CA HIS A 82 3.12 -8.33 -13.41
C HIS A 82 2.86 -9.34 -12.30
N LYS A 83 3.83 -9.57 -11.41
CA LYS A 83 3.63 -10.44 -10.23
C LYS A 83 2.54 -9.91 -9.28
N LEU A 84 2.35 -8.58 -9.24
CA LEU A 84 1.38 -7.92 -8.37
C LEU A 84 -0.04 -7.92 -8.93
N VAL A 85 -0.19 -7.64 -10.22
CA VAL A 85 -1.51 -7.28 -10.78
C VAL A 85 -1.98 -8.19 -11.91
N SER A 86 -1.09 -8.98 -12.53
CA SER A 86 -1.46 -9.83 -13.66
C SER A 86 -1.90 -11.22 -13.22
N PRO A 87 -2.90 -11.82 -13.88
CA PRO A 87 -3.27 -13.20 -13.64
C PRO A 87 -2.11 -14.15 -14.01
N PRO A 88 -2.07 -15.35 -13.40
CA PRO A 88 -0.96 -16.31 -13.57
C PRO A 88 -0.63 -16.60 -15.04
N GLU A 89 -1.64 -16.83 -15.86
CA GLU A 89 -1.49 -17.18 -17.28
C GLU A 89 -0.82 -16.06 -18.07
N LEU A 90 -1.19 -14.81 -17.82
CA LEU A 90 -0.57 -13.64 -18.45
C LEU A 90 0.87 -13.48 -18.00
N ARG A 91 1.13 -13.66 -16.72
CA ARG A 91 2.48 -13.56 -16.14
C ARG A 91 3.42 -14.61 -16.75
N GLU A 92 2.97 -15.85 -16.84
CA GLU A 92 3.75 -16.95 -17.45
C GLU A 92 4.00 -16.71 -18.95
N ARG A 93 2.98 -16.22 -19.67
CA ARG A 93 3.12 -15.83 -21.06
C ARG A 93 4.16 -14.74 -21.25
N VAL A 94 4.05 -13.63 -20.51
CA VAL A 94 5.00 -12.51 -20.59
C VAL A 94 6.42 -12.96 -20.24
N ALA A 95 6.59 -13.79 -19.21
CA ALA A 95 7.89 -14.31 -18.84
C ALA A 95 8.54 -15.14 -19.97
N ARG A 96 7.77 -16.01 -20.62
CA ARG A 96 8.22 -16.82 -21.74
C ARG A 96 8.59 -15.95 -22.95
N GLU A 97 7.67 -15.06 -23.37
CA GLU A 97 7.86 -14.16 -24.51
C GLU A 97 9.03 -13.18 -24.28
N CYS A 98 9.25 -12.73 -23.05
CA CYS A 98 10.38 -11.89 -22.68
C CYS A 98 11.72 -12.61 -22.86
N ARG A 99 11.84 -13.86 -22.37
CA ARG A 99 13.05 -14.68 -22.53
C ARG A 99 13.32 -15.06 -23.98
N ALA A 100 12.26 -15.23 -24.77
CA ALA A 100 12.35 -15.54 -26.20
C ALA A 100 12.57 -14.30 -27.08
N ALA A 101 12.64 -13.10 -26.52
CA ALA A 101 12.67 -11.82 -27.25
C ALA A 101 11.44 -11.58 -28.16
N GLU A 102 10.34 -12.25 -27.88
CA GLU A 102 9.09 -12.16 -28.66
C GLU A 102 8.28 -10.93 -28.30
N ILE A 103 8.31 -10.48 -27.03
CA ILE A 103 7.65 -9.26 -26.57
C ILE A 103 8.62 -8.10 -26.43
N GLY A 104 8.24 -6.92 -26.93
CA GLY A 104 8.99 -5.66 -26.75
C GLY A 104 8.58 -4.91 -25.48
N TRP A 105 9.45 -4.06 -24.93
CA TRP A 105 9.16 -3.27 -23.74
C TRP A 105 7.91 -2.41 -23.87
N VAL A 106 7.69 -1.82 -25.08
CA VAL A 106 6.53 -0.96 -25.33
C VAL A 106 5.24 -1.76 -25.23
N ASP A 107 5.23 -2.95 -25.78
CA ASP A 107 4.06 -3.82 -25.77
C ASP A 107 3.78 -4.35 -24.36
N ASP A 108 4.83 -4.75 -23.66
CA ASP A 108 4.76 -5.19 -22.27
C ASP A 108 4.28 -4.07 -21.32
N LYS A 109 4.79 -2.84 -21.49
CA LYS A 109 4.34 -1.66 -20.76
C LYS A 109 2.85 -1.33 -21.02
N ARG A 110 2.37 -1.56 -22.21
CA ARG A 110 0.93 -1.42 -22.53
C ARG A 110 0.12 -2.50 -21.81
N LEU A 111 0.57 -3.75 -21.85
CA LEU A 111 -0.12 -4.85 -21.17
C LEU A 111 -0.25 -4.57 -19.67
N ILE A 112 0.83 -4.22 -18.99
CA ILE A 112 0.79 -3.95 -17.56
C ILE A 112 -0.07 -2.72 -17.23
N ALA A 113 -0.05 -1.68 -18.08
CA ALA A 113 -0.88 -0.50 -17.88
C ALA A 113 -2.37 -0.86 -17.87
N GLU A 114 -2.83 -1.71 -18.80
CA GLU A 114 -4.22 -2.16 -18.83
C GLU A 114 -4.59 -3.02 -17.61
N GLN A 115 -3.67 -3.86 -17.12
CA GLN A 115 -3.90 -4.62 -15.89
C GLN A 115 -4.07 -3.69 -14.67
N ILE A 116 -3.24 -2.65 -14.58
CA ILE A 116 -3.33 -1.67 -13.50
C ILE A 116 -4.61 -0.84 -13.62
N VAL A 117 -4.97 -0.39 -14.83
CA VAL A 117 -6.23 0.35 -15.06
C VAL A 117 -7.43 -0.49 -14.65
N ALA A 118 -7.49 -1.75 -15.05
CA ALA A 118 -8.56 -2.67 -14.67
C ALA A 118 -8.65 -2.90 -13.16
N LEU A 119 -7.51 -3.00 -12.49
CA LEU A 119 -7.43 -3.11 -11.03
C LEU A 119 -7.97 -1.86 -10.32
N LEU A 120 -7.68 -0.67 -10.86
CA LEU A 120 -8.06 0.60 -10.26
C LEU A 120 -9.50 1.02 -10.55
N GLU A 121 -10.07 0.58 -11.65
CA GLU A 121 -11.42 0.97 -12.09
C GLU A 121 -12.51 0.81 -11.00
N PRO A 122 -12.68 -0.34 -10.34
CA PRO A 122 -13.71 -0.51 -9.31
C PRO A 122 -13.47 0.42 -8.11
N ILE A 123 -12.21 0.69 -7.76
CA ILE A 123 -11.85 1.60 -6.67
C ILE A 123 -12.23 3.03 -7.05
N GLN A 124 -11.90 3.46 -8.26
CA GLN A 124 -12.19 4.81 -8.77
C GLN A 124 -13.69 5.03 -8.93
N ARG A 125 -14.42 4.05 -9.43
CA ARG A 125 -15.88 4.07 -9.52
C ARG A 125 -16.50 4.26 -8.13
N ARG A 126 -16.09 3.46 -7.15
CA ARG A 126 -16.59 3.57 -5.78
C ARG A 126 -16.24 4.91 -5.14
N ARG A 127 -15.04 5.42 -5.38
CA ARG A 127 -14.64 6.76 -4.95
C ARG A 127 -15.53 7.85 -5.54
N ALA A 128 -15.82 7.77 -6.84
CA ALA A 128 -16.67 8.74 -7.52
C ALA A 128 -18.11 8.72 -6.96
N GLU A 129 -18.66 7.54 -6.66
CA GLU A 129 -19.96 7.39 -6.01
C GLU A 129 -20.00 8.08 -4.64
N LEU A 130 -19.01 7.78 -3.79
CA LEU A 130 -18.93 8.36 -2.44
C LEU A 130 -18.76 9.89 -2.46
N LEU A 131 -18.04 10.42 -3.43
CA LEU A 131 -17.83 11.86 -3.56
C LEU A 131 -19.09 12.65 -3.99
N ARG A 132 -20.10 11.98 -4.53
CA ARG A 132 -21.39 12.61 -4.89
C ARG A 132 -22.21 12.99 -3.67
N ASP A 133 -22.08 12.22 -2.59
CA ASP A 133 -22.79 12.48 -1.32
C ASP A 133 -21.78 12.85 -0.23
N ARG A 134 -21.45 14.14 -0.18
CA ARG A 134 -20.53 14.68 0.85
C ARG A 134 -21.12 14.59 2.26
N GLY A 135 -22.44 14.65 2.40
CA GLY A 135 -23.09 14.53 3.70
C GLY A 135 -22.87 13.17 4.33
N SER A 136 -23.16 12.11 3.58
CA SER A 136 -22.88 10.74 4.00
C SER A 136 -21.40 10.49 4.27
N LEU A 137 -20.50 11.04 3.44
CA LEU A 137 -19.05 10.91 3.64
C LEU A 137 -18.60 11.56 4.96
N LEU A 138 -19.06 12.77 5.26
CA LEU A 138 -18.75 13.46 6.52
C LEU A 138 -19.32 12.71 7.72
N SER A 139 -20.54 12.19 7.63
CA SER A 139 -21.16 11.36 8.67
C SER A 139 -20.35 10.10 8.94
N LEU A 140 -19.87 9.42 7.89
CA LEU A 140 -19.01 8.24 8.01
C LEU A 140 -17.68 8.57 8.73
N ILE A 141 -17.04 9.68 8.35
CA ILE A 141 -15.80 10.15 9.00
C ILE A 141 -16.05 10.45 10.47
N ARG A 142 -17.13 11.16 10.78
CA ARG A 142 -17.51 11.49 12.16
C ARG A 142 -17.71 10.25 13.02
N THR A 143 -18.55 9.32 12.56
CA THR A 143 -18.83 8.06 13.27
C THR A 143 -17.56 7.23 13.46
N GLY A 144 -16.71 7.16 12.43
CA GLY A 144 -15.41 6.48 12.51
C GLY A 144 -14.47 7.12 13.53
N SER A 145 -14.44 8.46 13.57
CA SER A 145 -13.63 9.23 14.53
C SER A 145 -14.12 9.04 15.97
N GLU A 146 -15.44 9.03 16.20
CA GLU A 146 -16.05 8.77 17.51
C GLU A 146 -15.67 7.39 18.03
N ARG A 147 -15.78 6.35 17.20
CA ARG A 147 -15.35 4.98 17.54
C ARG A 147 -13.85 4.88 17.84
N ALA A 148 -13.02 5.54 17.03
CA ALA A 148 -11.59 5.58 17.26
C ALA A 148 -11.22 6.31 18.56
N ALA A 149 -11.90 7.43 18.86
CA ALA A 149 -11.71 8.18 20.10
C ALA A 149 -12.12 7.37 21.34
N GLU A 150 -13.18 6.59 21.26
CA GLU A 150 -13.60 5.69 22.35
C GLU A 150 -12.52 4.63 22.62
N ARG A 151 -12.04 3.97 21.59
CA ARG A 151 -10.96 2.98 21.72
C ARG A 151 -9.65 3.58 22.25
N ALA A 152 -9.32 4.79 21.80
CA ALA A 152 -8.15 5.51 22.31
C ALA A 152 -8.32 5.89 23.78
N ARG A 153 -9.50 6.31 24.22
CA ARG A 153 -9.79 6.62 25.64
C ARG A 153 -9.60 5.40 26.54
N GLU A 154 -10.11 4.23 26.15
CA GLU A 154 -9.92 2.97 26.88
C GLU A 154 -8.42 2.65 27.03
N THR A 155 -7.67 2.73 25.92
CA THR A 155 -6.22 2.48 25.94
C THR A 155 -5.49 3.49 26.81
N MET A 156 -5.83 4.77 26.72
CA MET A 156 -5.21 5.83 27.52
C MET A 156 -5.57 5.74 29.01
N ALA A 157 -6.76 5.29 29.35
CA ALA A 157 -7.12 5.01 30.76
C ALA A 157 -6.21 3.93 31.36
N MET A 158 -6.00 2.84 30.62
CA MET A 158 -5.08 1.77 31.01
C MET A 158 -3.65 2.27 31.17
N VAL A 159 -3.13 3.05 30.20
CA VAL A 159 -1.78 3.64 30.26
C VAL A 159 -1.63 4.58 31.45
N ARG A 160 -2.58 5.51 31.67
CA ARG A 160 -2.55 6.44 32.81
C ARG A 160 -2.59 5.73 34.16
N GLY A 161 -3.39 4.65 34.27
CA GLY A 161 -3.45 3.83 35.47
C GLY A 161 -2.08 3.24 35.83
N VAL A 162 -1.39 2.68 34.83
CA VAL A 162 -0.06 2.06 35.03
C VAL A 162 1.03 3.09 35.32
N LEU A 163 0.93 4.27 34.73
CA LEU A 163 1.86 5.38 34.97
C LEU A 163 1.60 6.14 36.27
N GLY A 164 0.52 5.83 37.01
CA GLY A 164 0.11 6.61 38.17
C GLY A 164 -0.39 8.01 37.83
N MET A 165 -0.85 8.24 36.58
CA MET A 165 -1.34 9.54 36.08
C MET A 165 -2.87 9.63 36.08
N ASP A 166 -3.55 8.81 36.86
CA ASP A 166 -5.01 8.88 37.01
C ASP A 166 -5.36 9.88 38.13
N TYR A 167 -5.30 11.16 37.78
CA TYR A 167 -5.55 12.25 38.70
C TYR A 167 -6.98 12.24 39.27
N ASP A 168 -7.97 11.80 38.52
CA ASP A 168 -9.35 11.69 39.01
C ASP A 168 -9.48 10.64 40.12
N ARG A 169 -8.73 9.57 40.02
CA ARG A 169 -8.64 8.53 41.06
C ARG A 169 -7.87 9.00 42.30
N LEU A 170 -6.79 9.77 42.07
CA LEU A 170 -5.99 10.35 43.16
C LEU A 170 -6.82 11.38 43.91
N LEU A 171 -7.47 12.32 43.24
CA LEU A 171 -8.32 13.33 43.87
C LEU A 171 -9.46 12.74 44.69
N ARG A 172 -10.10 11.68 44.21
CA ARG A 172 -11.18 10.97 44.97
C ARG A 172 -10.65 10.26 46.25
N ARG A 173 -9.37 9.88 46.28
CA ARG A 173 -8.75 9.26 47.45
C ARG A 173 -8.37 10.26 48.54
N GLU A 174 -8.01 11.48 48.12
CA GLU A 174 -7.58 12.55 49.04
C GLU A 174 -8.75 13.35 49.62
N LEU A 175 -9.94 13.27 49.00
CA LEU A 175 -11.15 14.00 49.41
C LEU A 175 -12.12 13.15 50.25
N HIS A 176 -11.73 11.92 50.63
CA HIS A 176 -12.45 11.01 51.52
C HIS A 176 -11.49 10.48 52.62
#